data_7f26cfed526fad87814cc1d4435c9a0c
#
_entry.id   7f26cfed526fad87814cc1d4435c9a0c
#
_cell.length_a   1.000
_cell.length_b   1.000
_cell.length_c   1.000
_cell.angle_alpha   90.00
_cell.angle_beta   90.00
_cell.angle_gamma   90.00
#
_symmetry.space_group_name_H-M   'P 1'
#
loop_
_entity.id
_entity.type
_entity.pdbx_description
1 polymer ?
#
loop_
_entity_poly.entity_id
_entity_poly.type
_entity_poly.pdbx_seq_one_letter_code
_entity_poly.pdbx_strand_id
1 'polypeptide(L)'
;MPIAKKIQDFIERASWIRRMFEEGRQMKIKYGEENVFDFSLGNPFLEPPPEFTEALVQVAQDTTPRRHVYMPNAGFPETRKAIAEYVSQEQGIEIPPDKVIMTCGAAGALNIIFKTLLNPGEEVILLAPYFAEYFFYVDNCGGKPILVPTASDFSIDVKKLESSITSNTRAVLINSPNNPTGKVYSESNLRELVELLWRKSRKYGKPIFLVSDEPYKKIIYDGVKVPAIFPLYKNSLIATSYSKSLSLAGERIGYIAAHPEIEGVDEIMDGFILCIRILGFVNAPALMQRVITKVTGLACNADEYKKKRDLLCEGLAQCGYQFHKPEGAFYLFPKSLIDDDIQFVKELQQERILTVPGSGFGTPGYFRISYCVADETITRAMDGFKKVAERYL
;
A
#
# COMPACT_ATOMS: atom_id res chain seq x y z
N MET A 1 30.23 9.43 -14.30
CA MET A 1 28.76 9.56 -14.28
C MET A 1 28.39 10.48 -13.14
N PRO A 2 27.40 11.40 -13.30
CA PRO A 2 27.08 12.40 -12.27
C PRO A 2 26.26 11.83 -11.11
N ILE A 3 25.75 10.61 -11.20
CA ILE A 3 24.94 9.91 -10.20
C ILE A 3 25.51 8.54 -9.87
N ALA A 4 25.16 7.98 -8.71
CA ALA A 4 25.56 6.65 -8.31
C ALA A 4 25.03 5.60 -9.31
N LYS A 5 25.86 4.60 -9.65
CA LYS A 5 25.49 3.53 -10.59
C LYS A 5 24.18 2.83 -10.21
N LYS A 6 24.00 2.51 -8.94
CA LYS A 6 22.76 1.90 -8.41
C LYS A 6 21.52 2.75 -8.74
N ILE A 7 21.60 4.06 -8.61
CA ILE A 7 20.49 4.98 -8.91
C ILE A 7 20.25 5.01 -10.43
N GLN A 8 21.29 4.94 -11.25
CA GLN A 8 21.14 4.83 -12.70
C GLN A 8 20.39 3.55 -13.08
N ASP A 9 20.82 2.40 -12.52
CA ASP A 9 20.15 1.11 -12.75
C ASP A 9 18.65 1.15 -12.32
N PHE A 10 18.35 1.84 -11.22
CA PHE A 10 16.99 2.02 -10.77
C PHE A 10 16.17 2.94 -11.68
N ILE A 11 16.75 4.03 -12.17
CA ILE A 11 16.09 4.90 -13.16
C ILE A 11 15.79 4.11 -14.44
N GLU A 12 16.69 3.27 -14.89
CA GLU A 12 16.48 2.45 -16.09
C GLU A 12 15.34 1.44 -15.88
N ARG A 13 15.29 0.76 -14.73
CA ARG A 13 14.20 -0.15 -14.36
C ARG A 13 12.84 0.55 -14.21
N ALA A 14 12.82 1.72 -13.58
CA ALA A 14 11.61 2.52 -13.36
C ALA A 14 11.27 3.43 -14.56
N SER A 15 12.15 3.53 -15.56
CA SER A 15 12.09 4.55 -16.62
C SER A 15 10.80 4.48 -17.43
N TRP A 16 10.24 3.28 -17.64
CA TRP A 16 9.04 3.12 -18.44
C TRP A 16 7.76 3.57 -17.69
N ILE A 17 7.64 3.34 -16.36
CA ILE A 17 6.54 3.91 -15.55
C ILE A 17 6.61 5.43 -15.58
N ARG A 18 7.80 5.99 -15.35
CA ARG A 18 8.03 7.44 -15.43
C ARG A 18 7.73 8.00 -16.83
N ARG A 19 8.14 7.29 -17.89
CA ARG A 19 7.82 7.67 -19.26
C ARG A 19 6.32 7.72 -19.51
N MET A 20 5.58 6.72 -19.02
CA MET A 20 4.12 6.71 -19.15
C MET A 20 3.47 7.90 -18.47
N PHE A 21 3.94 8.31 -17.29
CA PHE A 21 3.45 9.53 -16.64
C PHE A 21 3.77 10.78 -17.45
N GLU A 22 4.98 10.88 -17.97
CA GLU A 22 5.36 12.04 -18.79
C GLU A 22 4.61 12.07 -20.11
N GLU A 23 4.45 10.94 -20.80
CA GLU A 23 3.65 10.80 -22.01
C GLU A 23 2.17 11.11 -21.73
N GLY A 24 1.63 10.65 -20.59
CA GLY A 24 0.28 11.00 -20.15
C GLY A 24 0.09 12.51 -19.94
N ARG A 25 1.08 13.18 -19.35
CA ARG A 25 1.07 14.64 -19.21
C ARG A 25 1.08 15.35 -20.57
N GLN A 26 1.91 14.89 -21.50
CA GLN A 26 1.96 15.43 -22.86
C GLN A 26 0.64 15.19 -23.61
N MET A 27 0.01 14.03 -23.40
CA MET A 27 -1.31 13.74 -23.98
C MET A 27 -2.39 14.69 -23.45
N LYS A 28 -2.41 14.96 -22.15
CA LYS A 28 -3.35 15.94 -21.54
C LYS A 28 -3.16 17.34 -22.13
N ILE A 29 -1.91 17.77 -22.36
CA ILE A 29 -1.61 19.05 -23.01
C ILE A 29 -2.11 19.05 -24.47
N LYS A 30 -1.91 17.95 -25.20
CA LYS A 30 -2.23 17.85 -26.63
C LYS A 30 -3.71 17.70 -26.91
N TYR A 31 -4.42 16.91 -26.10
CA TYR A 31 -5.81 16.50 -26.38
C TYR A 31 -6.85 17.13 -25.44
N GLY A 32 -6.42 17.87 -24.41
CA GLY A 32 -7.25 18.32 -23.29
C GLY A 32 -7.36 17.25 -22.20
N GLU A 33 -7.38 17.68 -20.94
CA GLU A 33 -7.40 16.76 -19.78
C GLU A 33 -8.65 15.89 -19.78
N GLU A 34 -9.79 16.46 -20.19
CA GLU A 34 -11.10 15.79 -20.28
C GLU A 34 -11.16 14.69 -21.36
N ASN A 35 -10.19 14.63 -22.26
CA ASN A 35 -10.11 13.64 -23.33
C ASN A 35 -9.01 12.59 -23.12
N VAL A 36 -8.38 12.57 -21.96
CA VAL A 36 -7.39 11.57 -21.56
C VAL A 36 -7.88 10.83 -20.32
N PHE A 37 -8.09 9.53 -20.44
CA PHE A 37 -8.64 8.67 -19.39
C PHE A 37 -7.51 8.11 -18.55
N ASP A 38 -7.17 8.81 -17.46
CA ASP A 38 -5.99 8.51 -16.65
C ASP A 38 -6.32 7.59 -15.46
N PHE A 39 -6.09 6.30 -15.65
CA PHE A 39 -6.22 5.25 -14.62
C PHE A 39 -4.85 4.81 -14.04
N SER A 40 -3.80 5.58 -14.28
CA SER A 40 -2.44 5.19 -13.90
C SER A 40 -2.13 5.47 -12.42
N LEU A 41 -2.72 6.53 -11.84
CA LEU A 41 -2.44 6.98 -10.47
C LEU A 41 -3.50 6.49 -9.47
N GLY A 42 -3.05 5.91 -8.37
CA GLY A 42 -3.88 5.60 -7.20
C GLY A 42 -4.02 6.80 -6.26
N ASN A 43 -4.44 7.96 -6.78
CA ASN A 43 -4.71 9.12 -5.95
C ASN A 43 -6.18 9.13 -5.52
N PRO A 44 -6.51 9.22 -4.21
CA PRO A 44 -7.89 9.24 -3.76
C PRO A 44 -8.70 10.32 -4.47
N PHE A 45 -9.92 9.96 -4.91
CA PHE A 45 -10.84 10.86 -5.62
C PHE A 45 -11.80 11.58 -4.67
N LEU A 46 -12.16 10.91 -3.57
CA LEU A 46 -13.10 11.45 -2.59
C LEU A 46 -12.41 12.51 -1.73
N GLU A 47 -13.18 13.52 -1.35
CA GLU A 47 -12.74 14.49 -0.34
C GLU A 47 -12.72 13.84 1.06
N PRO A 48 -11.88 14.34 1.99
CA PRO A 48 -11.95 13.95 3.39
C PRO A 48 -13.35 14.19 3.98
N PRO A 49 -13.78 13.39 4.98
CA PRO A 49 -15.06 13.64 5.65
C PRO A 49 -15.07 15.03 6.33
N PRO A 50 -16.25 15.69 6.44
CA PRO A 50 -16.36 17.06 6.99
C PRO A 50 -15.71 17.24 8.35
N GLU A 51 -15.76 16.23 9.21
CA GLU A 51 -15.18 16.20 10.55
C GLU A 51 -13.64 16.40 10.49
N PHE A 52 -12.98 15.99 9.41
CA PHE A 52 -11.56 16.28 9.23
C PHE A 52 -11.32 17.78 9.06
N THR A 53 -12.12 18.45 8.22
CA THR A 53 -12.02 19.89 8.01
C THR A 53 -12.30 20.67 9.30
N GLU A 54 -13.33 20.26 10.05
CA GLU A 54 -13.66 20.85 11.36
C GLU A 54 -12.51 20.70 12.36
N ALA A 55 -11.93 19.50 12.46
CA ALA A 55 -10.79 19.23 13.33
C ALA A 55 -9.56 20.06 12.91
N LEU A 56 -9.30 20.20 11.61
CA LEU A 56 -8.19 20.98 11.07
C LEU A 56 -8.35 22.47 11.44
N VAL A 57 -9.54 23.03 11.27
CA VAL A 57 -9.84 24.43 11.67
C VAL A 57 -9.64 24.63 13.16
N GLN A 58 -10.18 23.72 14.00
CA GLN A 58 -10.00 23.80 15.47
C GLN A 58 -8.51 23.76 15.86
N VAL A 59 -7.72 22.86 15.27
CA VAL A 59 -6.29 22.75 15.56
C VAL A 59 -5.53 23.96 15.03
N ALA A 60 -5.92 24.53 13.88
CA ALA A 60 -5.30 25.72 13.34
C ALA A 60 -5.55 26.97 14.19
N GLN A 61 -6.73 27.08 14.79
CA GLN A 61 -7.14 28.16 15.68
C GLN A 61 -6.59 28.04 17.12
N ASP A 62 -6.04 26.89 17.49
CA ASP A 62 -5.42 26.68 18.79
C ASP A 62 -4.24 27.66 18.99
N THR A 63 -4.30 28.47 20.04
CA THR A 63 -3.27 29.48 20.38
C THR A 63 -2.30 29.01 21.44
N THR A 64 -2.34 27.73 21.83
CA THR A 64 -1.42 27.18 22.85
C THR A 64 0.04 27.49 22.49
N PRO A 65 0.84 28.07 23.37
CA PRO A 65 2.23 28.36 23.10
C PRO A 65 3.04 27.10 22.77
N ARG A 66 4.03 27.24 21.89
CA ARG A 66 4.98 26.17 21.53
C ARG A 66 4.38 24.97 20.78
N ARG A 67 3.19 25.08 20.22
CA ARG A 67 2.52 23.98 19.47
C ARG A 67 3.25 23.54 18.20
N HIS A 68 4.21 24.32 17.70
CA HIS A 68 4.99 24.01 16.49
C HIS A 68 6.44 23.56 16.78
N VAL A 69 6.79 23.36 18.04
CA VAL A 69 8.14 22.90 18.42
C VAL A 69 8.31 21.39 18.16
N TYR A 70 9.54 20.94 18.18
CA TYR A 70 9.82 19.49 18.16
C TYR A 70 9.12 18.78 19.31
N MET A 71 8.66 17.59 19.03
CA MET A 71 8.02 16.67 19.96
C MET A 71 8.86 15.39 20.14
N PRO A 72 8.48 14.46 21.01
CA PRO A 72 9.08 13.12 21.03
C PRO A 72 9.06 12.49 19.63
N ASN A 73 10.15 11.86 19.21
CA ASN A 73 10.26 11.32 17.84
C ASN A 73 9.17 10.27 17.52
N ALA A 74 8.69 9.54 18.53
CA ALA A 74 7.56 8.61 18.38
C ALA A 74 6.22 9.29 18.10
N GLY A 75 6.10 10.60 18.27
CA GLY A 75 4.88 11.39 18.15
C GLY A 75 4.31 11.85 19.50
N PHE A 76 3.26 12.65 19.43
CA PHE A 76 2.58 13.14 20.64
C PHE A 76 1.97 11.99 21.45
N PRO A 77 2.13 11.97 22.78
CA PRO A 77 1.59 10.92 23.64
C PRO A 77 0.07 10.73 23.49
N GLU A 78 -0.68 11.83 23.41
CA GLU A 78 -2.14 11.83 23.21
C GLU A 78 -2.54 11.24 21.86
N THR A 79 -1.79 11.49 20.79
CA THR A 79 -2.03 10.90 19.48
C THR A 79 -1.75 9.40 19.50
N ARG A 80 -0.61 9.01 20.06
CA ARG A 80 -0.24 7.59 20.19
C ARG A 80 -1.27 6.82 21.02
N LYS A 81 -1.79 7.42 22.09
CA LYS A 81 -2.84 6.83 22.93
C LYS A 81 -4.13 6.60 22.11
N ALA A 82 -4.61 7.63 21.40
CA ALA A 82 -5.81 7.50 20.56
C ALA A 82 -5.66 6.41 19.48
N ILE A 83 -4.47 6.34 18.85
CA ILE A 83 -4.19 5.31 17.86
C ILE A 83 -4.11 3.91 18.50
N ALA A 84 -3.47 3.79 19.66
CA ALA A 84 -3.38 2.52 20.38
C ALA A 84 -4.76 1.96 20.77
N GLU A 85 -5.65 2.81 21.29
CA GLU A 85 -7.04 2.46 21.60
C GLU A 85 -7.78 1.99 20.34
N TYR A 86 -7.64 2.71 19.23
CA TYR A 86 -8.24 2.36 17.96
C TYR A 86 -7.71 1.01 17.41
N VAL A 87 -6.38 0.83 17.40
CA VAL A 87 -5.77 -0.43 16.93
C VAL A 87 -6.16 -1.60 17.84
N SER A 88 -6.26 -1.38 19.16
CA SER A 88 -6.74 -2.39 20.10
C SER A 88 -8.13 -2.89 19.76
N GLN A 89 -9.05 -2.00 19.43
CA GLN A 89 -10.42 -2.35 19.01
C GLN A 89 -10.41 -3.12 17.67
N GLU A 90 -9.60 -2.69 16.71
CA GLU A 90 -9.53 -3.35 15.40
C GLU A 90 -8.85 -4.73 15.45
N GLN A 91 -7.86 -4.89 16.32
CA GLN A 91 -7.08 -6.13 16.44
C GLN A 91 -7.65 -7.09 17.49
N GLY A 92 -8.54 -6.61 18.39
CA GLY A 92 -9.12 -7.43 19.45
C GLY A 92 -8.12 -7.83 20.54
N ILE A 93 -7.01 -7.15 20.67
CA ILE A 93 -6.01 -7.29 21.75
C ILE A 93 -5.60 -5.91 22.25
N GLU A 94 -5.17 -5.82 23.50
CA GLU A 94 -4.69 -4.55 24.07
C GLU A 94 -3.33 -4.15 23.46
N ILE A 95 -3.25 -2.94 22.89
CA ILE A 95 -2.01 -2.36 22.38
C ILE A 95 -1.64 -1.16 23.23
N PRO A 96 -0.53 -1.22 24.00
CA PRO A 96 -0.07 -0.08 24.77
C PRO A 96 0.37 1.08 23.87
N PRO A 97 0.18 2.35 24.29
CA PRO A 97 0.57 3.53 23.50
C PRO A 97 2.07 3.60 23.15
N ASP A 98 2.94 2.97 23.94
CA ASP A 98 4.37 2.88 23.66
C ASP A 98 4.73 1.89 22.55
N LYS A 99 3.79 1.07 22.09
CA LYS A 99 3.91 0.17 20.93
C LYS A 99 3.41 0.82 19.62
N VAL A 100 3.12 2.12 19.64
CA VAL A 100 2.69 2.91 18.47
C VAL A 100 3.69 4.03 18.19
N ILE A 101 4.06 4.23 16.92
CA ILE A 101 4.90 5.34 16.45
C ILE A 101 4.21 6.05 15.29
N MET A 102 4.10 7.38 15.37
CA MET A 102 3.59 8.20 14.27
C MET A 102 4.65 8.37 13.18
N THR A 103 4.26 8.26 11.92
CA THR A 103 5.18 8.25 10.78
C THR A 103 4.74 9.20 9.66
N CYS A 104 5.66 9.51 8.73
CA CYS A 104 5.36 10.25 7.50
C CYS A 104 4.69 9.33 6.46
N GLY A 105 3.50 8.82 6.78
CA GLY A 105 2.75 7.86 5.98
C GLY A 105 3.33 6.44 6.04
N ALA A 106 2.66 5.50 5.37
CA ALA A 106 3.07 4.09 5.34
C ALA A 106 4.44 3.88 4.69
N ALA A 107 4.82 4.68 3.69
CA ALA A 107 6.16 4.63 3.09
C ALA A 107 7.25 4.92 4.13
N GLY A 108 7.07 5.96 4.95
CA GLY A 108 7.96 6.25 6.08
C GLY A 108 7.99 5.11 7.10
N ALA A 109 6.81 4.55 7.42
CA ALA A 109 6.68 3.41 8.33
C ALA A 109 7.50 2.19 7.86
N LEU A 110 7.34 1.78 6.59
CA LEU A 110 8.05 0.63 6.03
C LEU A 110 9.57 0.83 5.98
N ASN A 111 10.04 2.04 5.61
CA ASN A 111 11.47 2.36 5.64
C ASN A 111 12.03 2.28 7.08
N ILE A 112 11.29 2.76 8.09
CA ILE A 112 11.68 2.65 9.50
C ILE A 112 11.73 1.18 9.93
N ILE A 113 10.70 0.38 9.61
CA ILE A 113 10.65 -1.05 9.94
C ILE A 113 11.83 -1.79 9.34
N PHE A 114 12.06 -1.67 8.03
CA PHE A 114 13.13 -2.40 7.37
C PHE A 114 14.52 -1.92 7.79
N LYS A 115 14.69 -0.61 8.04
CA LYS A 115 15.97 -0.09 8.56
C LYS A 115 16.31 -0.64 9.94
N THR A 116 15.29 -0.88 10.76
CA THR A 116 15.47 -1.44 12.12
C THR A 116 15.71 -2.95 12.10
N LEU A 117 14.99 -3.68 11.23
CA LEU A 117 14.99 -5.15 11.28
C LEU A 117 16.11 -5.80 10.46
N LEU A 118 16.62 -5.15 9.40
CA LEU A 118 17.47 -5.79 8.42
C LEU A 118 18.96 -5.57 8.68
N ASN A 119 19.71 -6.66 8.74
CA ASN A 119 21.14 -6.63 8.48
C ASN A 119 21.41 -6.70 6.97
N PRO A 120 22.60 -6.23 6.50
CA PRO A 120 22.95 -6.33 5.10
C PRO A 120 22.83 -7.76 4.55
N GLY A 121 22.09 -7.92 3.46
CA GLY A 121 21.88 -9.21 2.80
C GLY A 121 20.76 -10.08 3.36
N GLU A 122 20.11 -9.70 4.46
CA GLU A 122 18.89 -10.39 4.91
C GLU A 122 17.72 -10.17 3.93
N GLU A 123 16.83 -11.14 3.89
CA GLU A 123 15.79 -11.22 2.85
C GLU A 123 14.44 -10.76 3.38
N VAL A 124 13.71 -10.03 2.52
CA VAL A 124 12.29 -9.74 2.72
C VAL A 124 11.51 -10.33 1.55
N ILE A 125 10.53 -11.17 1.85
CA ILE A 125 9.66 -11.74 0.82
C ILE A 125 8.55 -10.73 0.48
N LEU A 126 8.40 -10.47 -0.82
CA LEU A 126 7.35 -9.64 -1.42
C LEU A 126 6.46 -10.55 -2.28
N LEU A 127 5.16 -10.56 -2.02
CA LEU A 127 4.18 -11.37 -2.75
C LEU A 127 3.77 -10.67 -4.05
N ALA A 128 4.16 -11.22 -5.19
CA ALA A 128 3.84 -10.64 -6.50
C ALA A 128 2.44 -11.10 -6.98
N PRO A 129 1.59 -10.17 -7.47
CA PRO A 129 1.88 -8.76 -7.73
C PRO A 129 1.98 -7.92 -6.45
N TYR A 130 2.90 -6.96 -6.42
CA TYR A 130 3.23 -6.12 -5.27
C TYR A 130 3.37 -4.65 -5.64
N PHE A 131 3.19 -3.74 -4.69
CA PHE A 131 3.47 -2.32 -4.91
C PHE A 131 4.97 -2.10 -5.15
N ALA A 132 5.32 -1.58 -6.32
CA ALA A 132 6.69 -1.55 -6.83
C ALA A 132 7.72 -0.91 -5.88
N GLU A 133 7.28 0.08 -5.07
CA GLU A 133 8.17 0.79 -4.16
C GLU A 133 8.71 -0.09 -3.02
N TYR A 134 8.06 -1.20 -2.68
CA TYR A 134 8.55 -2.11 -1.63
C TYR A 134 9.93 -2.66 -1.94
N PHE A 135 10.21 -2.92 -3.23
CA PHE A 135 11.54 -3.35 -3.67
C PHE A 135 12.62 -2.35 -3.23
N PHE A 136 12.37 -1.07 -3.48
CA PHE A 136 13.32 0.00 -3.14
C PHE A 136 13.44 0.21 -1.63
N TYR A 137 12.36 0.08 -0.86
CA TYR A 137 12.40 0.22 0.60
C TYR A 137 13.28 -0.85 1.25
N VAL A 138 13.18 -2.10 0.79
CA VAL A 138 14.02 -3.20 1.27
C VAL A 138 15.48 -2.98 0.86
N ASP A 139 15.73 -2.65 -0.41
CA ASP A 139 17.06 -2.45 -0.96
C ASP A 139 17.79 -1.25 -0.32
N ASN A 140 17.09 -0.14 -0.05
CA ASN A 140 17.63 1.03 0.64
C ASN A 140 18.16 0.70 2.05
N CYS A 141 17.61 -0.33 2.67
CA CYS A 141 18.05 -0.80 3.98
C CYS A 141 19.14 -1.88 3.92
N GLY A 142 19.67 -2.19 2.73
CA GLY A 142 20.68 -3.21 2.52
C GLY A 142 20.12 -4.65 2.47
N GLY A 143 18.79 -4.80 2.51
CA GLY A 143 18.12 -6.08 2.39
C GLY A 143 18.01 -6.56 0.94
N LYS A 144 17.62 -7.83 0.77
CA LYS A 144 17.33 -8.45 -0.52
C LYS A 144 15.85 -8.70 -0.67
N PRO A 145 15.14 -8.02 -1.59
CA PRO A 145 13.75 -8.34 -1.91
C PRO A 145 13.69 -9.67 -2.68
N ILE A 146 12.91 -10.62 -2.14
CA ILE A 146 12.65 -11.93 -2.76
C ILE A 146 11.21 -11.94 -3.25
N LEU A 147 11.02 -12.01 -4.56
CA LEU A 147 9.68 -12.00 -5.16
C LEU A 147 9.11 -13.42 -5.21
N VAL A 148 7.91 -13.60 -4.65
CA VAL A 148 7.20 -14.87 -4.65
C VAL A 148 5.84 -14.68 -5.32
N PRO A 149 5.54 -15.39 -6.43
CA PRO A 149 4.25 -15.26 -7.08
C PRO A 149 3.12 -15.79 -6.20
N THR A 150 2.00 -15.07 -6.18
CA THR A 150 0.74 -15.53 -5.58
C THR A 150 0.09 -16.63 -6.41
N ALA A 151 -1.01 -17.20 -5.94
CA ALA A 151 -1.86 -18.11 -6.71
C ALA A 151 -2.59 -17.35 -7.86
N SER A 152 -3.27 -18.08 -8.75
CA SER A 152 -3.95 -17.48 -9.89
C SER A 152 -5.10 -16.55 -9.52
N ASP A 153 -5.67 -16.71 -8.33
CA ASP A 153 -6.71 -15.84 -7.75
C ASP A 153 -6.13 -14.72 -6.87
N PHE A 154 -4.81 -14.54 -6.89
CA PHE A 154 -4.02 -13.60 -6.09
C PHE A 154 -4.02 -13.88 -4.58
N SER A 155 -4.48 -15.05 -4.11
CA SER A 155 -4.27 -15.51 -2.75
C SER A 155 -2.80 -15.91 -2.50
N ILE A 156 -2.38 -15.98 -1.23
CA ILE A 156 -1.02 -16.39 -0.87
C ILE A 156 -0.81 -17.85 -1.23
N ASP A 157 0.14 -18.14 -2.12
CA ASP A 157 0.58 -19.52 -2.42
C ASP A 157 1.60 -19.95 -1.37
N VAL A 158 1.10 -20.56 -0.28
CA VAL A 158 1.92 -20.96 0.86
C VAL A 158 2.99 -21.98 0.48
N LYS A 159 2.75 -22.83 -0.55
CA LYS A 159 3.73 -23.82 -1.03
C LYS A 159 4.93 -23.14 -1.71
N LYS A 160 4.66 -22.18 -2.61
CA LYS A 160 5.73 -21.40 -3.23
C LYS A 160 6.48 -20.56 -2.21
N LEU A 161 5.73 -19.95 -1.27
CA LEU A 161 6.33 -19.20 -0.19
C LEU A 161 7.26 -20.06 0.67
N GLU A 162 6.85 -21.28 1.03
CA GLU A 162 7.66 -22.19 1.81
C GLU A 162 9.02 -22.51 1.18
N SER A 163 9.04 -22.71 -0.14
CA SER A 163 10.27 -22.99 -0.90
C SER A 163 11.20 -21.77 -0.99
N SER A 164 10.67 -20.56 -0.81
CA SER A 164 11.43 -19.31 -0.92
C SER A 164 11.97 -18.81 0.43
N ILE A 165 11.48 -19.35 1.57
CA ILE A 165 11.96 -18.97 2.89
C ILE A 165 13.29 -19.68 3.19
N THR A 166 14.34 -18.89 3.42
CA THR A 166 15.70 -19.36 3.77
C THR A 166 16.08 -18.98 5.21
N SER A 167 17.27 -19.38 5.65
CA SER A 167 17.85 -18.92 6.94
C SER A 167 18.13 -17.41 6.95
N ASN A 168 18.19 -16.74 5.78
CA ASN A 168 18.39 -15.31 5.68
C ASN A 168 17.06 -14.52 5.68
N THR A 169 15.92 -15.19 5.54
CA THR A 169 14.61 -14.51 5.55
C THR A 169 14.34 -13.88 6.91
N ARG A 170 14.12 -12.57 6.90
CA ARG A 170 13.84 -11.77 8.10
C ARG A 170 12.38 -11.36 8.21
N ALA A 171 11.73 -11.09 7.08
CA ALA A 171 10.33 -10.67 7.06
C ALA A 171 9.59 -11.15 5.81
N VAL A 172 8.26 -11.26 5.94
CA VAL A 172 7.31 -11.35 4.83
C VAL A 172 6.45 -10.10 4.89
N LEU A 173 6.36 -9.38 3.78
CA LEU A 173 5.50 -8.21 3.64
C LEU A 173 4.21 -8.61 2.93
N ILE A 174 3.08 -8.31 3.56
CA ILE A 174 1.75 -8.44 2.96
C ILE A 174 1.09 -7.06 2.81
N ASN A 175 0.21 -6.94 1.82
CA ASN A 175 -0.63 -5.76 1.62
C ASN A 175 -2.06 -6.23 1.34
N SER A 176 -2.99 -5.95 2.27
CA SER A 176 -4.38 -6.41 2.18
C SER A 176 -5.35 -5.35 2.75
N PRO A 177 -6.28 -4.84 1.95
CA PRO A 177 -6.49 -5.07 0.51
C PRO A 177 -5.28 -4.71 -0.34
N ASN A 178 -5.02 -5.49 -1.40
CA ASN A 178 -3.77 -5.44 -2.16
C ASN A 178 -3.78 -4.35 -3.24
N ASN A 179 -2.65 -3.68 -3.41
CA ASN A 179 -2.30 -2.93 -4.61
C ASN A 179 -1.29 -3.79 -5.41
N PRO A 180 -1.63 -4.30 -6.62
CA PRO A 180 -2.64 -3.75 -7.55
C PRO A 180 -3.95 -4.54 -7.69
N THR A 181 -4.17 -5.65 -7.00
CA THR A 181 -5.23 -6.61 -7.33
C THR A 181 -6.58 -6.33 -6.68
N GLY A 182 -6.62 -5.55 -5.60
CA GLY A 182 -7.81 -5.40 -4.77
C GLY A 182 -8.16 -6.65 -3.94
N LYS A 183 -7.30 -7.68 -3.92
CA LYS A 183 -7.50 -8.91 -3.15
C LYS A 183 -7.42 -8.65 -1.66
N VAL A 184 -8.33 -9.25 -0.90
CA VAL A 184 -8.27 -9.36 0.56
C VAL A 184 -7.87 -10.80 0.91
N TYR A 185 -6.79 -10.97 1.67
CA TYR A 185 -6.39 -12.30 2.12
C TYR A 185 -7.36 -12.80 3.18
N SER A 186 -7.90 -14.01 2.98
CA SER A 186 -8.81 -14.63 3.93
C SER A 186 -8.10 -15.01 5.24
N GLU A 187 -8.86 -15.14 6.33
CA GLU A 187 -8.30 -15.58 7.61
C GLU A 187 -7.67 -16.97 7.52
N SER A 188 -8.27 -17.90 6.76
CA SER A 188 -7.68 -19.23 6.52
C SER A 188 -6.33 -19.14 5.83
N ASN A 189 -6.22 -18.30 4.80
CA ASN A 189 -4.95 -18.10 4.08
C ASN A 189 -3.87 -17.47 4.97
N LEU A 190 -4.27 -16.51 5.84
CA LEU A 190 -3.35 -15.93 6.82
C LEU A 190 -2.94 -16.93 7.91
N ARG A 191 -3.83 -17.82 8.36
CA ARG A 191 -3.50 -18.89 9.31
C ARG A 191 -2.46 -19.86 8.74
N GLU A 192 -2.61 -20.30 7.50
CA GLU A 192 -1.62 -21.12 6.81
C GLU A 192 -0.25 -20.40 6.70
N LEU A 193 -0.26 -19.10 6.38
CA LEU A 193 0.94 -18.27 6.34
C LEU A 193 1.63 -18.25 7.71
N VAL A 194 0.91 -17.91 8.78
CA VAL A 194 1.53 -17.76 10.10
C VAL A 194 2.01 -19.07 10.68
N GLU A 195 1.34 -20.20 10.42
CA GLU A 195 1.82 -21.55 10.73
C GLU A 195 3.18 -21.83 10.06
N LEU A 196 3.30 -21.48 8.77
CA LEU A 196 4.55 -21.60 8.04
C LEU A 196 5.64 -20.73 8.69
N LEU A 197 5.34 -19.47 9.02
CA LEU A 197 6.30 -18.56 9.65
C LEU A 197 6.76 -19.07 11.02
N TRP A 198 5.85 -19.61 11.84
CA TRP A 198 6.18 -20.25 13.11
C TRP A 198 7.14 -21.44 12.94
N ARG A 199 6.83 -22.33 12.01
CA ARG A 199 7.64 -23.52 11.72
C ARG A 199 9.05 -23.14 11.25
N LYS A 200 9.15 -22.17 10.33
CA LYS A 200 10.43 -21.68 9.79
C LYS A 200 11.24 -20.90 10.82
N SER A 201 10.59 -20.07 11.64
CA SER A 201 11.25 -19.35 12.75
C SER A 201 11.90 -20.32 13.74
N ARG A 202 11.20 -21.38 14.14
CA ARG A 202 11.75 -22.44 14.98
C ARG A 202 12.92 -23.16 14.31
N LYS A 203 12.77 -23.49 13.02
CA LYS A 203 13.82 -24.19 12.26
C LYS A 203 15.12 -23.39 12.20
N TYR A 204 15.03 -22.07 12.05
CA TYR A 204 16.20 -21.20 11.89
C TYR A 204 16.65 -20.51 13.18
N GLY A 205 15.95 -20.72 14.30
CA GLY A 205 16.28 -20.15 15.59
C GLY A 205 16.20 -18.63 15.68
N LYS A 206 15.42 -18.00 14.77
CA LYS A 206 15.22 -16.56 14.74
C LYS A 206 13.81 -16.22 14.27
N PRO A 207 13.19 -15.11 14.76
CA PRO A 207 11.86 -14.72 14.33
C PRO A 207 11.87 -14.25 12.87
N ILE A 208 10.88 -14.70 12.10
CA ILE A 208 10.52 -14.13 10.79
C ILE A 208 9.33 -13.22 11.04
N PHE A 209 9.47 -11.93 10.75
CA PHE A 209 8.39 -10.96 11.00
C PHE A 209 7.34 -10.99 9.91
N LEU A 210 6.07 -10.84 10.28
CA LEU A 210 4.98 -10.50 9.36
C LEU A 210 4.77 -8.99 9.40
N VAL A 211 5.06 -8.31 8.30
CA VAL A 211 4.82 -6.88 8.15
C VAL A 211 3.56 -6.71 7.30
N SER A 212 2.52 -6.09 7.86
CA SER A 212 1.27 -5.81 7.16
C SER A 212 1.19 -4.34 6.80
N ASP A 213 1.16 -4.03 5.51
CA ASP A 213 0.87 -2.69 4.98
C ASP A 213 -0.63 -2.55 4.75
N GLU A 214 -1.33 -1.71 5.53
CA GLU A 214 -2.78 -1.65 5.62
C GLU A 214 -3.41 -0.30 5.21
N PRO A 215 -2.94 0.44 4.19
CA PRO A 215 -3.50 1.75 3.87
C PRO A 215 -4.93 1.67 3.32
N TYR A 216 -5.35 0.51 2.82
CA TYR A 216 -6.66 0.29 2.19
C TYR A 216 -7.67 -0.43 3.11
N LYS A 217 -7.33 -0.73 4.36
CA LYS A 217 -8.13 -1.57 5.29
C LYS A 217 -9.57 -1.12 5.44
N LYS A 218 -9.85 0.18 5.32
CA LYS A 218 -11.20 0.76 5.39
C LYS A 218 -11.93 0.81 4.03
N ILE A 219 -11.26 0.48 2.93
CA ILE A 219 -11.86 0.49 1.59
C ILE A 219 -12.10 -0.95 1.19
N ILE A 220 -13.23 -1.49 1.61
CA ILE A 220 -13.65 -2.88 1.40
C ILE A 220 -15.10 -2.92 0.91
N TYR A 221 -15.47 -3.98 0.21
CA TYR A 221 -16.72 -4.10 -0.51
C TYR A 221 -17.45 -5.40 -0.17
N ASP A 222 -18.76 -5.43 -0.43
CA ASP A 222 -19.59 -6.63 -0.42
C ASP A 222 -19.55 -7.41 0.90
N GLY A 223 -19.34 -6.72 2.03
CA GLY A 223 -19.29 -7.34 3.35
C GLY A 223 -18.01 -8.14 3.64
N VAL A 224 -17.01 -8.07 2.77
CA VAL A 224 -15.69 -8.69 3.00
C VAL A 224 -15.06 -8.08 4.26
N LYS A 225 -14.38 -8.90 5.06
CA LYS A 225 -13.66 -8.48 6.26
C LYS A 225 -12.16 -8.66 6.06
N VAL A 226 -11.39 -7.64 6.42
CA VAL A 226 -9.92 -7.75 6.53
C VAL A 226 -9.60 -8.35 7.89
N PRO A 227 -9.00 -9.55 7.95
CA PRO A 227 -8.70 -10.20 9.23
C PRO A 227 -7.67 -9.41 10.05
N ALA A 228 -7.83 -9.44 11.38
CA ALA A 228 -6.83 -8.93 12.30
C ALA A 228 -5.60 -9.86 12.30
N ILE A 229 -4.38 -9.28 12.24
CA ILE A 229 -3.15 -10.09 12.18
C ILE A 229 -2.52 -10.35 13.55
N PHE A 230 -2.69 -9.44 14.50
CA PHE A 230 -2.09 -9.59 15.82
C PHE A 230 -2.57 -10.83 16.57
N PRO A 231 -3.87 -11.19 16.60
CA PRO A 231 -4.31 -12.44 17.23
C PRO A 231 -3.77 -13.71 16.57
N LEU A 232 -3.32 -13.60 15.30
CA LEU A 232 -2.80 -14.75 14.54
C LEU A 232 -1.31 -14.96 14.76
N TYR A 233 -0.52 -13.87 14.89
CA TYR A 233 0.93 -13.97 14.90
C TYR A 233 1.59 -12.87 15.75
N LYS A 234 2.24 -13.26 16.85
CA LYS A 234 2.89 -12.30 17.74
C LYS A 234 4.09 -11.55 17.11
N ASN A 235 4.85 -12.17 16.17
CA ASN A 235 5.95 -11.48 15.52
C ASN A 235 5.46 -10.65 14.33
N SER A 236 4.46 -9.79 14.55
CA SER A 236 3.84 -8.98 13.51
C SER A 236 3.88 -7.48 13.81
N LEU A 237 3.96 -6.72 12.71
CA LEU A 237 4.02 -5.26 12.67
C LEU A 237 2.98 -4.76 11.66
N ILE A 238 2.25 -3.72 12.02
CA ILE A 238 1.34 -3.00 11.11
C ILE A 238 1.99 -1.69 10.69
N ALA A 239 2.04 -1.44 9.39
CA ALA A 239 2.35 -0.15 8.81
C ALA A 239 1.09 0.36 8.10
N THR A 240 0.68 1.61 8.33
CA THR A 240 -0.49 2.17 7.66
C THR A 240 -0.40 3.68 7.51
N SER A 241 -1.37 4.25 6.80
CA SER A 241 -1.50 5.70 6.64
C SER A 241 -2.96 6.11 6.43
N TYR A 242 -3.21 7.39 6.63
CA TYR A 242 -4.50 8.02 6.32
C TYR A 242 -4.59 8.50 4.86
N SER A 243 -3.57 8.18 4.05
CA SER A 243 -3.49 8.58 2.64
C SER A 243 -4.68 8.12 1.80
N LYS A 244 -5.28 6.96 2.14
CA LYS A 244 -6.34 6.33 1.35
C LYS A 244 -7.67 6.36 2.09
N SER A 245 -7.67 5.94 3.35
CA SER A 245 -8.89 5.86 4.17
C SER A 245 -9.54 7.22 4.45
N LEU A 246 -8.74 8.28 4.58
CA LEU A 246 -9.20 9.66 4.79
C LEU A 246 -8.89 10.61 3.62
N SER A 247 -8.40 10.08 2.47
CA SER A 247 -8.00 10.91 1.32
C SER A 247 -6.92 11.97 1.64
N LEU A 248 -6.02 11.68 2.58
CA LEU A 248 -4.98 12.58 3.07
C LEU A 248 -3.59 12.25 2.49
N ALA A 249 -3.53 11.87 1.20
CA ALA A 249 -2.27 11.44 0.60
C ALA A 249 -1.18 12.52 0.64
N GLY A 250 -1.54 13.79 0.50
CA GLY A 250 -0.65 14.94 0.55
C GLY A 250 -0.15 15.27 1.96
N GLU A 251 -0.87 14.88 3.00
CA GLU A 251 -0.59 15.27 4.39
C GLU A 251 0.49 14.42 5.07
N ARG A 252 0.89 13.33 4.44
CA ARG A 252 2.00 12.47 4.87
C ARG A 252 1.90 12.02 6.32
N ILE A 253 0.75 11.46 6.74
CA ILE A 253 0.51 10.99 8.11
C ILE A 253 0.13 9.51 8.13
N GLY A 254 0.73 8.76 9.05
CA GLY A 254 0.53 7.33 9.26
C GLY A 254 1.11 6.88 10.59
N TYR A 255 1.17 5.57 10.80
CA TYR A 255 1.75 5.00 12.01
C TYR A 255 2.30 3.59 11.79
N ILE A 256 3.16 3.16 12.73
CA ILE A 256 3.53 1.77 12.98
C ILE A 256 2.84 1.34 14.27
N ALA A 257 2.27 0.14 14.29
CA ALA A 257 1.90 -0.56 15.51
C ALA A 257 2.65 -1.89 15.59
N ALA A 258 3.21 -2.20 16.76
CA ALA A 258 3.89 -3.45 17.03
C ALA A 258 3.05 -4.32 17.96
N HIS A 259 3.05 -5.63 17.71
CA HIS A 259 2.42 -6.58 18.65
C HIS A 259 3.17 -6.52 19.99
N PRO A 260 2.47 -6.38 21.14
CA PRO A 260 3.12 -6.16 22.43
C PRO A 260 3.93 -7.37 22.94
N GLU A 261 3.65 -8.57 22.45
CA GLU A 261 4.35 -9.81 22.85
C GLU A 261 5.51 -10.20 21.91
N ILE A 262 5.96 -9.31 21.02
CA ILE A 262 7.21 -9.56 20.28
C ILE A 262 8.35 -9.66 21.29
N GLU A 263 9.15 -10.71 21.19
CA GLU A 263 10.35 -10.82 22.02
C GLU A 263 11.33 -9.68 21.70
N GLY A 264 11.72 -8.90 22.72
CA GLY A 264 12.54 -7.70 22.55
C GLY A 264 11.79 -6.52 21.90
N VAL A 265 10.47 -6.42 22.07
CA VAL A 265 9.66 -5.36 21.48
C VAL A 265 10.13 -3.96 21.86
N ASP A 266 10.60 -3.75 23.08
CA ASP A 266 11.08 -2.44 23.54
C ASP A 266 12.35 -2.01 22.77
N GLU A 267 13.27 -2.94 22.51
CA GLU A 267 14.46 -2.71 21.68
C GLU A 267 14.07 -2.38 20.22
N ILE A 268 13.04 -3.05 19.69
CA ILE A 268 12.50 -2.76 18.35
C ILE A 268 11.91 -1.33 18.31
N MET A 269 11.16 -0.96 19.35
CA MET A 269 10.58 0.40 19.43
C MET A 269 11.66 1.47 19.56
N ASP A 270 12.70 1.24 20.34
CA ASP A 270 13.86 2.13 20.43
C ASP A 270 14.59 2.23 19.07
N GLY A 271 14.71 1.11 18.36
CA GLY A 271 15.22 1.06 17.00
C GLY A 271 14.38 1.90 16.02
N PHE A 272 13.05 1.82 16.10
CA PHE A 272 12.15 2.66 15.29
C PHE A 272 12.32 4.15 15.62
N ILE A 273 12.41 4.50 16.90
CA ILE A 273 12.63 5.90 17.36
C ILE A 273 13.98 6.42 16.84
N LEU A 274 15.02 5.62 16.85
CA LEU A 274 16.29 5.97 16.25
C LEU A 274 16.16 6.13 14.72
N CYS A 275 15.54 5.17 14.05
CA CYS A 275 15.45 5.16 12.58
C CYS A 275 14.61 6.30 12.03
N ILE A 276 13.53 6.73 12.70
CA ILE A 276 12.78 7.93 12.26
C ILE A 276 13.65 9.18 12.23
N ARG A 277 14.64 9.28 13.14
CA ARG A 277 15.62 10.39 13.18
C ARG A 277 16.65 10.28 12.06
N ILE A 278 17.35 9.15 11.99
CA ILE A 278 18.51 9.00 11.07
C ILE A 278 18.09 8.89 9.60
N LEU A 279 16.84 8.52 9.31
CA LEU A 279 16.26 8.59 7.97
C LEU A 279 15.83 10.01 7.57
N GLY A 280 15.97 10.99 8.47
CA GLY A 280 15.70 12.40 8.19
C GLY A 280 14.23 12.82 8.37
N PHE A 281 13.33 11.93 8.80
CA PHE A 281 11.94 12.29 9.11
C PHE A 281 11.83 13.10 10.40
N VAL A 282 12.62 12.74 11.40
CA VAL A 282 12.67 13.30 12.76
C VAL A 282 11.39 13.02 13.56
N ASN A 283 10.24 13.37 13.02
CA ASN A 283 8.89 13.06 13.53
C ASN A 283 7.84 13.28 12.42
N ALA A 284 6.65 12.72 12.60
CA ALA A 284 5.52 13.02 11.72
C ALA A 284 5.01 14.46 11.92
N PRO A 285 4.31 15.08 10.93
CA PRO A 285 3.85 16.46 10.99
C PRO A 285 2.98 16.76 12.21
N ALA A 286 3.39 17.76 13.03
CA ALA A 286 2.76 18.12 14.31
C ALA A 286 1.27 18.47 14.16
N LEU A 287 0.94 19.29 13.15
CA LEU A 287 -0.43 19.70 12.87
C LEU A 287 -1.32 18.48 12.61
N MET A 288 -0.87 17.60 11.71
CA MET A 288 -1.63 16.42 11.32
C MET A 288 -1.81 15.41 12.45
N GLN A 289 -0.81 15.20 13.30
CA GLN A 289 -0.97 14.34 14.48
C GLN A 289 -2.13 14.81 15.37
N ARG A 290 -2.23 16.11 15.65
CA ARG A 290 -3.32 16.67 16.45
C ARG A 290 -4.69 16.57 15.79
N VAL A 291 -4.74 16.76 14.47
CA VAL A 291 -5.97 16.55 13.70
C VAL A 291 -6.40 15.09 13.79
N ILE A 292 -5.47 14.16 13.50
CA ILE A 292 -5.76 12.72 13.52
C ILE A 292 -6.22 12.26 14.91
N THR A 293 -5.70 12.80 16.00
CA THR A 293 -6.19 12.50 17.35
C THR A 293 -7.71 12.71 17.49
N LYS A 294 -8.27 13.68 16.77
CA LYS A 294 -9.71 14.01 16.83
C LYS A 294 -10.57 13.17 15.88
N VAL A 295 -9.98 12.65 14.81
CA VAL A 295 -10.69 11.95 13.74
C VAL A 295 -10.28 10.47 13.59
N THR A 296 -9.57 9.93 14.58
CA THR A 296 -9.17 8.53 14.59
C THR A 296 -10.39 7.61 14.41
N GLY A 297 -10.27 6.65 13.50
CA GLY A 297 -11.35 5.70 13.18
C GLY A 297 -12.29 6.15 12.05
N LEU A 298 -12.30 7.43 11.68
CA LEU A 298 -13.09 7.88 10.52
C LEU A 298 -12.47 7.38 9.20
N ALA A 299 -13.32 7.31 8.18
CA ALA A 299 -12.92 6.97 6.81
C ALA A 299 -13.86 7.63 5.79
N CYS A 300 -13.39 7.79 4.56
CA CYS A 300 -14.25 8.14 3.43
C CYS A 300 -15.26 7.02 3.15
N ASN A 301 -16.36 7.38 2.48
CA ASN A 301 -17.40 6.42 2.13
C ASN A 301 -16.90 5.42 1.06
N ALA A 302 -16.66 4.17 1.46
CA ALA A 302 -16.22 3.11 0.56
C ALA A 302 -17.26 2.73 -0.51
N ASP A 303 -18.57 2.99 -0.29
CA ASP A 303 -19.62 2.70 -1.25
C ASP A 303 -19.48 3.52 -2.54
N GLU A 304 -18.89 4.71 -2.48
CA GLU A 304 -18.63 5.50 -3.66
C GLU A 304 -17.54 4.82 -4.56
N TYR A 305 -16.52 4.23 -3.95
CA TYR A 305 -15.55 3.43 -4.70
C TYR A 305 -16.14 2.10 -5.19
N LYS A 306 -17.08 1.51 -4.43
CA LYS A 306 -17.81 0.31 -4.86
C LYS A 306 -18.61 0.57 -6.14
N LYS A 307 -19.31 1.68 -6.24
CA LYS A 307 -20.05 2.08 -7.46
C LYS A 307 -19.10 2.18 -8.68
N LYS A 308 -17.96 2.85 -8.51
CA LYS A 308 -16.93 2.99 -9.56
C LYS A 308 -16.34 1.63 -9.98
N ARG A 309 -16.06 0.76 -9.00
CA ARG A 309 -15.63 -0.62 -9.27
C ARG A 309 -16.65 -1.38 -10.10
N ASP A 310 -17.91 -1.35 -9.67
CA ASP A 310 -18.97 -2.12 -10.31
C ASP A 310 -19.20 -1.61 -11.75
N LEU A 311 -19.22 -0.30 -11.97
CA LEU A 311 -19.30 0.34 -13.29
C LEU A 311 -18.14 -0.09 -14.21
N LEU A 312 -16.90 -0.05 -13.72
CA LEU A 312 -15.72 -0.46 -14.48
C LEU A 312 -15.73 -1.96 -14.79
N CYS A 313 -16.04 -2.80 -13.80
CA CYS A 313 -16.09 -4.25 -13.97
C CYS A 313 -17.16 -4.67 -15.00
N GLU A 314 -18.35 -4.07 -14.94
CA GLU A 314 -19.42 -4.33 -15.92
C GLU A 314 -19.00 -3.97 -17.34
N GLY A 315 -18.45 -2.76 -17.53
CA GLY A 315 -18.00 -2.31 -18.84
C GLY A 315 -16.88 -3.17 -19.43
N LEU A 316 -15.87 -3.52 -18.63
CA LEU A 316 -14.77 -4.37 -19.09
C LEU A 316 -15.21 -5.82 -19.36
N ALA A 317 -16.13 -6.37 -18.56
CA ALA A 317 -16.69 -7.70 -18.83
C ALA A 317 -17.44 -7.75 -20.17
N GLN A 318 -18.21 -6.69 -20.49
CA GLN A 318 -18.88 -6.57 -21.80
C GLN A 318 -17.88 -6.46 -22.97
N CYS A 319 -16.69 -5.92 -22.72
CA CYS A 319 -15.59 -5.88 -23.69
C CYS A 319 -14.77 -7.19 -23.76
N GLY A 320 -15.08 -8.22 -22.95
CA GLY A 320 -14.39 -9.51 -22.98
C GLY A 320 -13.13 -9.61 -22.12
N TYR A 321 -12.80 -8.61 -21.30
CA TYR A 321 -11.64 -8.66 -20.39
C TYR A 321 -11.85 -9.65 -19.24
N GLN A 322 -10.78 -10.36 -18.87
CA GLN A 322 -10.77 -11.30 -17.76
C GLN A 322 -10.10 -10.68 -16.53
N PHE A 323 -10.76 -10.77 -15.39
CA PHE A 323 -10.24 -10.23 -14.13
C PHE A 323 -10.90 -10.90 -12.92
N HIS A 324 -10.24 -10.80 -11.76
CA HIS A 324 -10.86 -11.05 -10.48
C HIS A 324 -11.48 -9.74 -9.96
N LYS A 325 -12.76 -9.79 -9.57
CA LYS A 325 -13.45 -8.62 -9.04
C LYS A 325 -12.78 -8.18 -7.73
N PRO A 326 -12.36 -6.91 -7.58
CA PRO A 326 -11.69 -6.43 -6.37
C PRO A 326 -12.61 -6.53 -5.14
N GLU A 327 -12.05 -7.02 -4.04
CA GLU A 327 -12.71 -7.12 -2.73
C GLU A 327 -12.48 -5.86 -1.88
N GLY A 328 -11.43 -5.07 -2.22
CA GLY A 328 -11.09 -3.81 -1.56
C GLY A 328 -10.11 -2.97 -2.38
N ALA A 329 -9.57 -1.92 -1.76
CA ALA A 329 -8.78 -0.86 -2.41
C ALA A 329 -9.57 -0.19 -3.56
N PHE A 330 -8.89 0.44 -4.50
CA PHE A 330 -9.54 1.04 -5.67
C PHE A 330 -8.74 0.74 -6.97
N TYR A 331 -8.31 -0.54 -7.07
CA TYR A 331 -7.59 -1.05 -8.21
C TYR A 331 -8.26 -2.29 -8.78
N LEU A 332 -8.19 -2.40 -10.09
CA LEU A 332 -8.53 -3.60 -10.85
C LEU A 332 -7.29 -4.07 -11.61
N PHE A 333 -7.07 -5.37 -11.67
CA PHE A 333 -5.88 -5.96 -12.28
C PHE A 333 -6.28 -7.02 -13.32
N PRO A 334 -6.78 -6.57 -14.51
CA PRO A 334 -7.18 -7.47 -15.58
C PRO A 334 -5.98 -8.15 -16.23
N LYS A 335 -6.24 -9.33 -16.82
CA LYS A 335 -5.31 -9.96 -17.75
C LYS A 335 -5.24 -9.14 -19.04
N SER A 336 -4.03 -8.89 -19.56
CA SER A 336 -3.85 -8.30 -20.89
C SER A 336 -4.30 -9.29 -21.97
N LEU A 337 -4.75 -8.77 -23.12
CA LEU A 337 -5.23 -9.60 -24.22
C LEU A 337 -4.10 -10.18 -25.06
N ILE A 338 -2.87 -9.73 -24.82
CA ILE A 338 -1.62 -10.30 -25.37
C ILE A 338 -0.63 -10.51 -24.23
N ASP A 339 0.35 -11.39 -24.42
CA ASP A 339 1.35 -11.71 -23.40
C ASP A 339 2.27 -10.54 -23.06
N ASP A 340 2.57 -9.66 -24.03
CA ASP A 340 3.33 -8.42 -23.82
C ASP A 340 2.42 -7.33 -23.24
N ASP A 341 2.36 -7.25 -21.91
CA ASP A 341 1.56 -6.28 -21.18
C ASP A 341 2.05 -4.83 -21.40
N ILE A 342 3.33 -4.64 -21.71
CA ILE A 342 3.90 -3.32 -22.00
C ILE A 342 3.38 -2.84 -23.37
N GLN A 343 3.40 -3.70 -24.38
CA GLN A 343 2.84 -3.40 -25.69
C GLN A 343 1.33 -3.17 -25.60
N PHE A 344 0.63 -4.00 -24.83
CA PHE A 344 -0.82 -3.87 -24.62
C PHE A 344 -1.20 -2.51 -24.03
N VAL A 345 -0.48 -2.04 -23.01
CA VAL A 345 -0.72 -0.72 -22.41
C VAL A 345 -0.45 0.42 -23.39
N LYS A 346 0.53 0.28 -24.30
CA LYS A 346 0.75 1.26 -25.37
C LYS A 346 -0.40 1.33 -26.37
N GLU A 347 -1.07 0.21 -26.62
CA GLU A 347 -2.26 0.21 -27.47
C GLU A 347 -3.45 0.90 -26.81
N LEU A 348 -3.65 0.67 -25.51
CA LEU A 348 -4.63 1.44 -24.72
C LEU A 348 -4.30 2.95 -24.75
N GLN A 349 -3.01 3.28 -24.68
CA GLN A 349 -2.57 4.68 -24.75
C GLN A 349 -2.90 5.34 -26.11
N GLN A 350 -2.92 4.61 -27.23
CA GLN A 350 -3.37 5.13 -28.53
C GLN A 350 -4.85 5.54 -28.49
N GLU A 351 -5.66 4.88 -27.68
CA GLU A 351 -7.06 5.25 -27.42
C GLU A 351 -7.18 6.24 -26.24
N ARG A 352 -6.07 6.88 -25.82
CA ARG A 352 -5.98 7.89 -24.73
C ARG A 352 -6.32 7.33 -23.35
N ILE A 353 -6.15 6.04 -23.16
CA ILE A 353 -6.34 5.34 -21.88
C ILE A 353 -4.97 5.08 -21.26
N LEU A 354 -4.72 5.65 -20.08
CA LEU A 354 -3.47 5.46 -19.34
C LEU A 354 -3.67 4.44 -18.23
N THR A 355 -2.92 3.34 -18.30
CA THR A 355 -2.91 2.25 -17.32
C THR A 355 -1.48 1.89 -16.97
N VAL A 356 -1.25 0.94 -16.06
CA VAL A 356 0.11 0.52 -15.65
C VAL A 356 0.27 -0.97 -15.91
N PRO A 357 1.29 -1.42 -16.70
CA PRO A 357 1.45 -2.85 -16.99
C PRO A 357 1.85 -3.64 -15.75
N GLY A 358 1.46 -4.89 -15.73
CA GLY A 358 1.67 -5.84 -14.64
C GLY A 358 3.14 -6.17 -14.40
N SER A 359 3.97 -6.09 -15.43
CA SER A 359 5.43 -6.20 -15.32
C SER A 359 6.01 -5.26 -14.26
N GLY A 360 5.42 -4.06 -14.08
CA GLY A 360 5.82 -3.11 -13.03
C GLY A 360 5.44 -3.54 -11.62
N PHE A 361 4.57 -4.52 -11.47
CA PHE A 361 4.17 -5.11 -10.20
C PHE A 361 4.73 -6.54 -10.04
N GLY A 362 5.68 -6.93 -10.90
CA GLY A 362 6.29 -8.26 -10.88
C GLY A 362 5.39 -9.38 -11.44
N THR A 363 4.34 -9.05 -12.19
CA THR A 363 3.38 -10.01 -12.74
C THR A 363 3.04 -9.65 -14.20
N PRO A 364 3.90 -10.05 -15.17
CA PRO A 364 3.64 -9.81 -16.59
C PRO A 364 2.34 -10.44 -17.07
N GLY A 365 1.78 -9.95 -18.18
CA GLY A 365 0.54 -10.44 -18.77
C GLY A 365 -0.73 -9.90 -18.11
N TYR A 366 -0.60 -8.87 -17.27
CA TYR A 366 -1.68 -8.13 -16.62
C TYR A 366 -1.48 -6.62 -16.77
N PHE A 367 -2.48 -5.84 -16.37
CA PHE A 367 -2.34 -4.38 -16.25
C PHE A 367 -3.21 -3.85 -15.12
N ARG A 368 -2.79 -2.73 -14.49
CA ARG A 368 -3.55 -2.12 -13.41
C ARG A 368 -4.37 -0.94 -13.90
N ILE A 369 -5.63 -0.91 -13.49
CA ILE A 369 -6.55 0.22 -13.61
C ILE A 369 -6.82 0.76 -12.20
N SER A 370 -6.58 2.04 -11.95
CA SER A 370 -6.99 2.73 -10.75
C SER A 370 -8.33 3.41 -10.99
N TYR A 371 -9.41 2.97 -10.34
CA TYR A 371 -10.75 3.53 -10.57
C TYR A 371 -11.13 4.66 -9.58
N CYS A 372 -10.15 5.28 -8.94
CA CYS A 372 -10.34 6.49 -8.14
C CYS A 372 -10.38 7.74 -9.04
N VAL A 373 -11.32 7.77 -9.96
CA VAL A 373 -11.54 8.83 -10.97
C VAL A 373 -13.03 9.19 -11.05
N ALA A 374 -13.40 10.21 -11.82
CA ALA A 374 -14.81 10.52 -12.08
C ALA A 374 -15.52 9.41 -12.85
N ASP A 375 -16.83 9.22 -12.62
CA ASP A 375 -17.64 8.19 -13.29
C ASP A 375 -17.65 8.39 -14.80
N GLU A 376 -17.66 9.64 -15.27
CA GLU A 376 -17.57 10.02 -16.68
C GLU A 376 -16.26 9.55 -17.32
N THR A 377 -15.16 9.55 -16.57
CA THR A 377 -13.87 9.02 -17.06
C THR A 377 -13.98 7.52 -17.34
N ILE A 378 -14.64 6.77 -16.45
CA ILE A 378 -14.84 5.33 -16.61
C ILE A 378 -15.74 5.07 -17.84
N THR A 379 -16.91 5.70 -17.90
CA THR A 379 -17.90 5.46 -18.98
C THR A 379 -17.36 5.82 -20.34
N ARG A 380 -16.69 6.96 -20.48
CA ARG A 380 -16.12 7.43 -21.76
C ARG A 380 -14.91 6.60 -22.22
N ALA A 381 -14.18 5.97 -21.31
CA ALA A 381 -13.05 5.10 -21.65
C ALA A 381 -13.49 3.76 -22.26
N MET A 382 -14.74 3.32 -22.04
CA MET A 382 -15.21 1.99 -22.48
C MET A 382 -15.14 1.82 -24.00
N ASP A 383 -15.40 2.86 -24.79
CA ASP A 383 -15.26 2.79 -26.24
C ASP A 383 -13.83 2.48 -26.68
N GLY A 384 -12.84 3.04 -25.98
CA GLY A 384 -11.43 2.76 -26.24
C GLY A 384 -11.03 1.34 -25.83
N PHE A 385 -11.47 0.88 -24.65
CA PHE A 385 -11.24 -0.51 -24.21
C PHE A 385 -11.87 -1.51 -25.21
N LYS A 386 -13.09 -1.24 -25.69
CA LYS A 386 -13.77 -2.07 -26.68
C LYS A 386 -13.00 -2.13 -27.99
N LYS A 387 -12.58 -0.98 -28.55
CA LYS A 387 -11.80 -0.92 -29.79
C LYS A 387 -10.48 -1.72 -29.71
N VAL A 388 -9.80 -1.66 -28.56
CA VAL A 388 -8.59 -2.45 -28.38
C VAL A 388 -8.93 -3.95 -28.28
N ALA A 389 -9.99 -4.31 -27.57
CA ALA A 389 -10.43 -5.70 -27.44
C ALA A 389 -10.82 -6.32 -28.80
N GLU A 390 -11.53 -5.60 -29.66
CA GLU A 390 -11.94 -6.05 -30.99
C GLU A 390 -10.75 -6.43 -31.91
N ARG A 391 -9.52 -6.04 -31.57
CA ARG A 391 -8.31 -6.43 -32.32
C ARG A 391 -7.85 -7.86 -31.97
N TYR A 392 -8.30 -8.42 -30.84
CA TYR A 392 -7.76 -9.67 -30.26
C TYR A 392 -8.83 -10.72 -29.90
N LEU A 393 -10.11 -10.33 -29.87
CA LEU A 393 -11.26 -11.19 -29.56
C LEU A 393 -12.15 -11.32 -30.80
#